data_e9ecc49a96ebe5c5f50847e3d598c67a
#
_entry.id   e9ecc49a96ebe5c5f50847e3d598c67a
#
_cell.length_a   1.000
_cell.length_b   1.000
_cell.length_c   1.000
_cell.angle_alpha   90.00
_cell.angle_beta   90.00
_cell.angle_gamma   90.00
#
_symmetry.space_group_name_H-M   'P 1'
#
loop_
_entity.id
_entity.type
_entity.pdbx_description
1 polymer ?
#
loop_
_entity_poly.entity_id
_entity_poly.type
_entity_poly.pdbx_seq_one_letter_code
_entity_poly.pdbx_strand_id
1 'polypeptide(L)'
;MNASTLKQKLKRNKIARIGAKVLLPNPYPKYYEKLDVDRNIILYESFYGKGMTCGPKAIFDQLTKSIVVTSTKHVWVYDDEKQWAANFKKYKKCDYVKFVKFKSDEYYKMLASAGVLINNSTFPPCFIRKPEQDYINTWHGIPLKLMGYDMPNGNIESANTERNFLQANYLLSPNEHHTKMYTEAYKLKGIYEGKIIETGQARTDTIFNADRNEVIKSLRYSGVNVDENKKIIMYAPTWKGNSFSNPQADGEEYEKLYNKVCEVIDTSEWQVLIKPHQAVFDKIKDDEKLKGCLVSPRLDTNEVLSVTDVLVSDYSSIFFDFLVTDRPIMFYIPDLEEYKDTRGLYM
;
A
#
# COMPACT_ATOMS: atom_id res chain seq x y z
N MET A 1 -19.30 -26.10 9.88
CA MET A 1 -18.13 -25.20 10.03
C MET A 1 -17.76 -24.69 8.65
N ASN A 2 -17.79 -23.38 8.42
CA ASN A 2 -17.65 -22.81 7.07
C ASN A 2 -16.17 -22.93 6.62
N ALA A 3 -15.92 -23.20 5.34
CA ALA A 3 -14.58 -23.38 4.78
C ALA A 3 -13.62 -22.19 5.09
N SER A 4 -14.16 -20.97 5.20
CA SER A 4 -13.41 -19.77 5.62
C SER A 4 -12.89 -19.88 7.07
N THR A 5 -13.70 -20.40 7.97
CA THR A 5 -13.37 -20.58 9.41
C THR A 5 -12.30 -21.66 9.60
N LEU A 6 -12.36 -22.74 8.81
CA LEU A 6 -11.34 -23.79 8.81
C LEU A 6 -10.00 -23.25 8.27
N LYS A 7 -10.04 -22.48 7.19
CA LYS A 7 -8.86 -21.85 6.59
C LYS A 7 -8.19 -20.87 7.56
N GLN A 8 -8.96 -20.12 8.36
CA GLN A 8 -8.44 -19.24 9.41
C GLN A 8 -7.82 -20.00 10.58
N LYS A 9 -8.46 -21.09 11.05
CA LYS A 9 -7.89 -21.95 12.11
C LYS A 9 -6.59 -22.62 11.67
N LEU A 10 -6.52 -23.10 10.42
CA LEU A 10 -5.28 -23.67 9.84
C LEU A 10 -4.15 -22.63 9.73
N LYS A 11 -4.48 -21.38 9.38
CA LYS A 11 -3.49 -20.27 9.35
C LYS A 11 -2.91 -19.93 10.73
N ARG A 12 -3.67 -20.13 11.81
CA ARG A 12 -3.23 -19.89 13.20
C ARG A 12 -2.45 -21.07 13.80
N ASN A 13 -2.61 -22.25 13.24
CA ASN A 13 -1.90 -23.44 13.74
C ASN A 13 -0.48 -23.48 13.19
N LYS A 14 0.51 -23.40 14.09
CA LYS A 14 1.95 -23.42 13.75
C LYS A 14 2.35 -24.66 12.97
N ILE A 15 1.85 -25.85 13.38
CA ILE A 15 2.14 -27.14 12.72
C ILE A 15 1.52 -27.20 11.33
N ALA A 16 0.25 -26.76 11.18
CA ALA A 16 -0.40 -26.70 9.87
C ALA A 16 0.29 -25.72 8.91
N ARG A 17 0.84 -24.60 9.41
CA ARG A 17 1.63 -23.66 8.60
C ARG A 17 2.96 -24.26 8.16
N ILE A 18 3.63 -25.00 9.03
CA ILE A 18 4.88 -25.71 8.69
C ILE A 18 4.57 -26.81 7.66
N GLY A 19 3.54 -27.62 7.91
CA GLY A 19 3.12 -28.65 6.96
C GLY A 19 2.73 -28.09 5.58
N ALA A 20 1.99 -26.99 5.54
CA ALA A 20 1.64 -26.32 4.28
C ALA A 20 2.88 -25.77 3.55
N LYS A 21 3.89 -25.25 4.26
CA LYS A 21 5.15 -24.80 3.64
C LYS A 21 5.96 -25.94 3.03
N VAL A 22 5.88 -27.12 3.62
CA VAL A 22 6.62 -28.31 3.15
C VAL A 22 5.88 -29.04 2.02
N LEU A 23 4.54 -29.08 2.10
CA LEU A 23 3.71 -29.89 1.19
C LEU A 23 3.23 -29.13 -0.04
N LEU A 24 3.11 -27.79 0.02
CA LEU A 24 2.69 -27.01 -1.14
C LEU A 24 3.90 -26.76 -2.06
N PRO A 25 3.78 -27.09 -3.34
CA PRO A 25 4.86 -26.86 -4.30
C PRO A 25 5.21 -25.37 -4.36
N ASN A 26 6.47 -25.06 -4.10
CA ASN A 26 7.01 -23.72 -4.25
C ASN A 26 7.89 -23.72 -5.51
N PRO A 27 7.46 -23.07 -6.60
CA PRO A 27 8.21 -23.07 -7.85
C PRO A 27 9.45 -22.18 -7.83
N TYR A 28 9.59 -21.28 -6.86
CA TYR A 28 10.65 -20.27 -6.83
C TYR A 28 12.08 -20.86 -6.84
N PRO A 29 12.44 -21.89 -6.03
CA PRO A 29 13.79 -22.46 -6.04
C PRO A 29 14.21 -22.95 -7.42
N LYS A 30 13.29 -23.58 -8.16
CA LYS A 30 13.54 -24.05 -9.54
C LYS A 30 13.94 -22.90 -10.47
N TYR A 31 13.29 -21.72 -10.34
CA TYR A 31 13.62 -20.56 -11.17
C TYR A 31 14.85 -19.84 -10.66
N TYR A 32 15.05 -19.80 -9.35
CA TYR A 32 16.25 -19.23 -8.74
C TYR A 32 17.53 -19.89 -9.27
N GLU A 33 17.54 -21.22 -9.40
CA GLU A 33 18.71 -21.98 -9.88
C GLU A 33 18.91 -21.91 -11.41
N LYS A 34 17.81 -21.80 -12.19
CA LYS A 34 17.86 -21.98 -13.64
C LYS A 34 17.88 -20.71 -14.47
N LEU A 35 17.41 -19.60 -13.93
CA LEU A 35 17.28 -18.36 -14.67
C LEU A 35 18.40 -17.38 -14.30
N ASP A 36 19.04 -16.81 -15.31
CA ASP A 36 19.96 -15.71 -15.12
C ASP A 36 19.19 -14.39 -14.85
N VAL A 37 19.87 -13.43 -14.28
CA VAL A 37 19.33 -12.10 -14.02
C VAL A 37 19.45 -11.24 -15.27
N ASP A 38 18.33 -10.70 -15.75
CA ASP A 38 18.28 -9.71 -16.82
C ASP A 38 18.25 -8.30 -16.21
N ARG A 39 19.35 -7.58 -16.34
CA ARG A 39 19.52 -6.21 -15.83
C ARG A 39 18.57 -5.19 -16.48
N ASN A 40 17.96 -5.52 -17.59
CA ASN A 40 17.01 -4.65 -18.29
C ASN A 40 15.56 -4.84 -17.82
N ILE A 41 15.32 -5.68 -16.82
CA ILE A 41 13.98 -5.89 -16.26
C ILE A 41 13.87 -5.26 -14.88
N ILE A 42 12.84 -4.43 -14.70
CA ILE A 42 12.45 -3.89 -13.39
C ILE A 42 11.09 -4.49 -13.03
N LEU A 43 11.02 -5.18 -11.90
CA LEU A 43 9.76 -5.73 -11.35
C LEU A 43 9.22 -4.77 -10.28
N TYR A 44 7.97 -4.35 -10.45
CA TYR A 44 7.24 -3.49 -9.50
C TYR A 44 6.12 -4.26 -8.83
N GLU A 45 6.03 -4.15 -7.50
CA GLU A 45 4.93 -4.71 -6.73
C GLU A 45 4.45 -3.71 -5.69
N SER A 46 3.17 -3.31 -5.76
CA SER A 46 2.51 -2.50 -4.74
C SER A 46 1.44 -3.31 -4.05
N PHE A 47 1.50 -3.41 -2.71
CA PHE A 47 0.50 -4.06 -1.88
C PHE A 47 0.08 -5.45 -2.40
N TYR A 48 1.06 -6.28 -2.78
CA TYR A 48 0.83 -7.65 -3.31
C TYR A 48 0.03 -7.67 -4.62
N GLY A 49 0.23 -6.68 -5.48
CA GLY A 49 -0.44 -6.56 -6.77
C GLY A 49 -1.80 -5.88 -6.73
N LYS A 50 -2.16 -5.19 -5.64
CA LYS A 50 -3.49 -4.56 -5.51
C LYS A 50 -3.65 -3.25 -6.29
N GLY A 51 -2.59 -2.69 -6.84
CA GLY A 51 -2.67 -1.48 -7.68
C GLY A 51 -1.32 -1.00 -8.18
N MET A 52 -1.33 -0.15 -9.18
CA MET A 52 -0.18 0.69 -9.56
C MET A 52 -0.24 1.96 -8.70
N THR A 53 0.38 1.94 -7.52
CA THR A 53 0.23 3.00 -6.51
C THR A 53 1.49 3.16 -5.68
N CYS A 54 1.54 4.21 -4.85
CA CYS A 54 2.55 4.40 -3.83
C CYS A 54 3.97 4.59 -4.38
N GLY A 55 5.01 4.34 -3.58
CA GLY A 55 6.42 4.50 -3.94
C GLY A 55 6.84 3.82 -5.24
N PRO A 56 6.49 2.53 -5.48
CA PRO A 56 6.80 1.88 -6.75
C PRO A 56 6.23 2.60 -7.97
N LYS A 57 4.99 3.15 -7.88
CA LYS A 57 4.39 3.93 -8.96
C LYS A 57 5.13 5.25 -9.19
N ALA A 58 5.42 5.97 -8.13
CA ALA A 58 6.13 7.25 -8.24
C ALA A 58 7.51 7.07 -8.91
N ILE A 59 8.25 6.01 -8.56
CA ILE A 59 9.52 5.67 -9.20
C ILE A 59 9.30 5.30 -10.68
N PHE A 60 8.30 4.47 -10.99
CA PHE A 60 7.95 4.11 -12.36
C PHE A 60 7.61 5.33 -13.21
N ASP A 61 6.75 6.22 -12.70
CA ASP A 61 6.31 7.43 -13.41
C ASP A 61 7.51 8.37 -13.70
N GLN A 62 8.46 8.48 -12.78
CA GLN A 62 9.67 9.27 -12.98
C GLN A 62 10.63 8.62 -13.98
N LEU A 63 10.83 7.32 -13.89
CA LEU A 63 11.69 6.61 -14.83
C LEU A 63 11.14 6.67 -16.26
N THR A 64 9.84 6.49 -16.44
CA THR A 64 9.22 6.50 -17.78
C THR A 64 9.15 7.88 -18.44
N LYS A 65 9.42 8.97 -17.71
CA LYS A 65 9.63 10.30 -18.28
C LYS A 65 11.04 10.50 -18.83
N SER A 66 11.99 9.65 -18.47
CA SER A 66 13.39 9.76 -18.89
C SER A 66 13.63 9.06 -20.23
N ILE A 67 14.39 9.68 -21.14
CA ILE A 67 14.73 9.14 -22.46
C ILE A 67 15.54 7.81 -22.37
N VAL A 68 16.22 7.57 -21.27
CA VAL A 68 17.07 6.38 -21.06
C VAL A 68 16.25 5.07 -20.93
N VAL A 69 14.93 5.14 -20.76
CA VAL A 69 14.09 4.02 -20.32
C VAL A 69 13.51 3.18 -21.47
N THR A 70 13.69 3.56 -22.73
CA THR A 70 13.10 2.80 -23.86
C THR A 70 13.69 1.39 -24.06
N SER A 71 14.85 1.09 -23.47
CA SER A 71 15.46 -0.24 -23.50
C SER A 71 15.09 -1.12 -22.28
N THR A 72 14.47 -0.56 -21.26
CA THR A 72 14.14 -1.25 -20.01
C THR A 72 12.71 -1.81 -20.08
N LYS A 73 12.53 -3.03 -19.61
CA LYS A 73 11.21 -3.67 -19.48
C LYS A 73 10.67 -3.45 -18.07
N HIS A 74 9.54 -2.81 -17.97
CA HIS A 74 8.84 -2.57 -16.71
C HIS A 74 7.75 -3.62 -16.51
N VAL A 75 7.89 -4.46 -15.49
CA VAL A 75 6.95 -5.55 -15.19
C VAL A 75 6.18 -5.22 -13.92
N TRP A 76 4.86 -5.10 -14.03
CA TRP A 76 3.99 -4.84 -12.90
C TRP A 76 3.25 -6.09 -12.43
N VAL A 77 3.25 -6.30 -11.12
CA VAL A 77 2.50 -7.39 -10.48
C VAL A 77 1.06 -6.97 -10.25
N TYR A 78 0.09 -7.80 -10.69
CA TYR A 78 -1.33 -7.61 -10.46
C TYR A 78 -1.97 -8.80 -9.73
N ASP A 79 -3.04 -8.55 -8.96
CA ASP A 79 -3.78 -9.58 -8.21
C ASP A 79 -5.03 -10.05 -8.95
N ASP A 80 -5.82 -9.13 -9.47
CA ASP A 80 -7.13 -9.37 -10.08
C ASP A 80 -7.28 -8.67 -11.43
N GLU A 81 -7.59 -9.43 -12.48
CA GLU A 81 -7.68 -8.93 -13.85
C GLU A 81 -8.76 -7.87 -14.06
N LYS A 82 -9.92 -8.05 -13.40
CA LYS A 82 -11.04 -7.10 -13.54
C LYS A 82 -10.69 -5.76 -12.92
N GLN A 83 -10.04 -5.80 -11.76
CA GLN A 83 -9.61 -4.60 -11.05
C GLN A 83 -8.48 -3.84 -11.77
N TRP A 84 -7.68 -4.55 -12.59
CA TRP A 84 -6.57 -3.97 -13.36
C TRP A 84 -6.93 -3.61 -14.81
N ALA A 85 -8.18 -3.81 -15.23
CA ALA A 85 -8.61 -3.60 -16.62
C ALA A 85 -8.26 -2.20 -17.17
N ALA A 86 -8.38 -1.15 -16.34
CA ALA A 86 -8.02 0.22 -16.71
C ALA A 86 -6.50 0.37 -16.99
N ASN A 87 -5.65 -0.24 -16.14
CA ASN A 87 -4.21 -0.23 -16.32
C ASN A 87 -3.80 -1.01 -17.58
N PHE A 88 -4.38 -2.18 -17.80
CA PHE A 88 -4.12 -2.96 -19.04
C PHE A 88 -4.50 -2.16 -20.28
N LYS A 89 -5.64 -1.46 -20.26
CA LYS A 89 -6.07 -0.59 -21.36
C LYS A 89 -5.11 0.56 -21.58
N LYS A 90 -4.70 1.24 -20.49
CA LYS A 90 -3.78 2.39 -20.52
C LYS A 90 -2.44 2.02 -21.16
N TYR A 91 -1.87 0.88 -20.79
CA TYR A 91 -0.53 0.47 -21.25
C TYR A 91 -0.55 -0.53 -22.40
N LYS A 92 -1.71 -0.81 -23.01
CA LYS A 92 -1.87 -1.79 -24.10
C LYS A 92 -0.91 -1.58 -25.29
N LYS A 93 -0.55 -0.33 -25.58
CA LYS A 93 0.33 0.06 -26.69
C LYS A 93 1.78 0.32 -26.25
N CYS A 94 2.11 0.06 -25.00
CA CYS A 94 3.46 0.28 -24.46
C CYS A 94 4.23 -1.03 -24.43
N ASP A 95 5.10 -1.26 -25.41
CA ASP A 95 5.86 -2.51 -25.56
C ASP A 95 6.84 -2.75 -24.39
N TYR A 96 7.22 -1.68 -23.68
CA TYR A 96 8.11 -1.73 -22.54
C TYR A 96 7.39 -2.01 -21.20
N VAL A 97 6.04 -2.06 -21.16
CA VAL A 97 5.25 -2.39 -19.95
C VAL A 97 4.61 -3.76 -20.10
N LYS A 98 4.84 -4.62 -19.11
CA LYS A 98 4.23 -5.95 -19.00
C LYS A 98 3.56 -6.14 -17.65
N PHE A 99 2.66 -7.11 -17.57
CA PHE A 99 1.92 -7.43 -16.35
C PHE A 99 2.03 -8.92 -16.05
N VAL A 100 2.27 -9.26 -14.76
CA VAL A 100 2.32 -10.64 -14.28
C VAL A 100 1.40 -10.81 -13.08
N LYS A 101 0.68 -11.94 -13.05
CA LYS A 101 -0.27 -12.21 -11.97
C LYS A 101 0.45 -12.63 -10.69
N PHE A 102 0.12 -12.00 -9.58
CA PHE A 102 0.68 -12.33 -8.26
C PHE A 102 0.59 -13.82 -7.94
N LYS A 103 1.71 -14.41 -7.54
CA LYS A 103 1.86 -15.86 -7.25
C LYS A 103 1.61 -16.81 -8.44
N SER A 104 1.56 -16.32 -9.67
CA SER A 104 1.61 -17.18 -10.85
C SER A 104 3.02 -17.73 -11.09
N ASP A 105 3.13 -18.70 -11.97
CA ASP A 105 4.42 -19.24 -12.40
C ASP A 105 5.31 -18.13 -13.00
N GLU A 106 4.73 -17.27 -13.84
CA GLU A 106 5.42 -16.15 -14.45
C GLU A 106 5.89 -15.10 -13.43
N TYR A 107 5.11 -14.86 -12.36
CA TYR A 107 5.53 -14.02 -11.25
C TYR A 107 6.81 -14.54 -10.61
N TYR A 108 6.90 -15.85 -10.32
CA TYR A 108 8.08 -16.42 -9.69
C TYR A 108 9.30 -16.43 -10.64
N LYS A 109 9.08 -16.56 -11.96
CA LYS A 109 10.14 -16.39 -12.96
C LYS A 109 10.67 -14.94 -12.92
N MET A 110 9.78 -13.95 -12.99
CA MET A 110 10.17 -12.54 -12.94
C MET A 110 10.87 -12.19 -11.62
N LEU A 111 10.36 -12.70 -10.50
CA LEU A 111 10.99 -12.49 -9.18
C LEU A 111 12.42 -13.07 -9.12
N ALA A 112 12.70 -14.15 -9.84
CA ALA A 112 14.02 -14.80 -9.90
C ALA A 112 14.97 -14.21 -10.95
N SER A 113 14.45 -13.47 -11.95
CA SER A 113 15.24 -13.04 -13.11
C SER A 113 15.28 -11.51 -13.34
N ALA A 114 14.39 -10.72 -12.75
CA ALA A 114 14.45 -9.27 -12.88
C ALA A 114 15.69 -8.70 -12.20
N GLY A 115 16.40 -7.78 -12.88
CA GLY A 115 17.59 -7.15 -12.37
C GLY A 115 17.32 -6.16 -11.23
N VAL A 116 16.16 -5.48 -11.29
CA VAL A 116 15.73 -4.57 -10.23
C VAL A 116 14.36 -4.98 -9.70
N LEU A 117 14.23 -5.05 -8.39
CA LEU A 117 13.02 -5.39 -7.68
C LEU A 117 12.59 -4.19 -6.84
N ILE A 118 11.39 -3.68 -7.05
CA ILE A 118 10.87 -2.51 -6.31
C ILE A 118 9.53 -2.89 -5.70
N ASN A 119 9.43 -2.87 -4.37
CA ASN A 119 8.15 -3.04 -3.72
C ASN A 119 7.97 -2.10 -2.51
N ASN A 120 6.73 -2.00 -2.04
CA ASN A 120 6.37 -1.22 -0.86
C ASN A 120 5.88 -2.08 0.32
N SER A 121 6.02 -3.38 0.23
CA SER A 121 5.57 -4.35 1.23
C SER A 121 6.62 -5.44 1.42
N THR A 122 6.22 -6.70 1.22
CA THR A 122 7.15 -7.84 1.31
C THR A 122 6.94 -8.81 0.16
N PHE A 123 8.01 -9.34 -0.39
CA PHE A 123 7.94 -10.51 -1.24
C PHE A 123 7.57 -11.78 -0.44
N PRO A 124 7.09 -12.84 -1.11
CA PRO A 124 6.72 -14.09 -0.43
C PRO A 124 7.84 -14.66 0.42
N PRO A 125 7.51 -15.48 1.47
CA PRO A 125 8.52 -16.09 2.33
C PRO A 125 9.56 -16.99 1.64
N CYS A 126 9.29 -17.41 0.41
CA CYS A 126 10.24 -18.20 -0.39
C CYS A 126 11.28 -17.35 -1.13
N PHE A 127 11.07 -16.04 -1.23
CA PHE A 127 11.97 -15.16 -1.95
C PHE A 127 13.36 -15.11 -1.30
N ILE A 128 14.38 -15.28 -2.12
CA ILE A 128 15.79 -15.03 -1.80
C ILE A 128 16.35 -14.18 -2.93
N ARG A 129 16.90 -13.02 -2.59
CA ARG A 129 17.51 -12.12 -3.56
C ARG A 129 18.81 -12.74 -4.09
N LYS A 130 19.00 -12.73 -5.39
CA LYS A 130 20.28 -13.08 -6.00
C LYS A 130 21.32 -11.95 -5.82
N PRO A 131 22.60 -12.27 -5.78
CA PRO A 131 23.66 -11.25 -5.68
C PRO A 131 23.57 -10.18 -6.79
N GLU A 132 23.17 -10.60 -8.00
CA GLU A 132 23.10 -9.73 -9.18
C GLU A 132 21.83 -8.86 -9.23
N GLN A 133 20.86 -9.06 -8.33
CA GLN A 133 19.64 -8.28 -8.25
C GLN A 133 19.81 -7.09 -7.31
N ASP A 134 19.26 -5.96 -7.70
CA ASP A 134 19.07 -4.81 -6.82
C ASP A 134 17.63 -4.80 -6.27
N TYR A 135 17.48 -4.89 -4.96
CA TYR A 135 16.19 -4.82 -4.29
C TYR A 135 16.04 -3.51 -3.54
N ILE A 136 15.01 -2.73 -3.93
CA ILE A 136 14.63 -1.46 -3.33
C ILE A 136 13.29 -1.64 -2.64
N ASN A 137 13.24 -1.47 -1.32
CA ASN A 137 11.99 -1.43 -0.59
C ASN A 137 11.66 0.02 -0.23
N THR A 138 10.51 0.50 -0.73
CA THR A 138 10.07 1.88 -0.51
C THR A 138 9.26 2.05 0.75
N TRP A 139 8.84 0.93 1.37
CA TRP A 139 7.80 0.88 2.39
C TRP A 139 6.53 1.65 1.95
N HIS A 140 5.62 1.96 2.89
CA HIS A 140 4.31 2.53 2.54
C HIS A 140 3.74 3.49 3.59
N GLY A 141 4.58 4.13 4.38
CA GLY A 141 4.14 5.15 5.33
C GLY A 141 5.10 5.39 6.47
N ILE A 142 5.01 6.57 7.07
CA ILE A 142 5.69 6.90 8.30
C ILE A 142 4.97 6.20 9.47
N PRO A 143 5.66 5.45 10.33
CA PRO A 143 5.02 4.71 11.41
C PRO A 143 4.53 5.64 12.52
N LEU A 144 3.21 5.68 12.70
CA LEU A 144 2.57 6.25 13.88
C LEU A 144 2.36 5.17 14.94
N LYS A 145 1.99 3.97 14.51
CA LYS A 145 1.70 2.80 15.33
C LYS A 145 2.95 1.99 15.57
N LEU A 146 2.99 1.28 16.70
CA LEU A 146 4.07 0.31 16.95
C LEU A 146 4.17 -0.70 15.81
N MET A 147 5.38 -0.97 15.38
CA MET A 147 5.70 -1.85 14.26
C MET A 147 6.67 -2.95 14.69
N GLY A 148 6.77 -3.98 13.87
CA GLY A 148 7.78 -5.00 14.06
C GLY A 148 7.71 -5.69 15.41
N TYR A 149 8.84 -5.79 16.08
CA TYR A 149 8.97 -6.43 17.39
C TYR A 149 8.53 -5.53 18.56
N ASP A 150 8.25 -4.26 18.30
CA ASP A 150 7.70 -3.35 19.33
C ASP A 150 6.20 -3.61 19.56
N MET A 151 5.51 -4.29 18.62
CA MET A 151 4.13 -4.73 18.81
C MET A 151 4.05 -5.84 19.87
N PRO A 152 2.99 -5.91 20.70
CA PRO A 152 2.82 -6.93 21.75
C PRO A 152 2.97 -8.39 21.28
N ASN A 153 2.65 -8.69 20.03
CA ASN A 153 2.79 -10.03 19.41
C ASN A 153 3.66 -10.01 18.14
N GLY A 154 4.63 -9.09 18.09
CA GLY A 154 5.36 -8.71 16.89
C GLY A 154 6.27 -9.76 16.27
N ASN A 155 6.78 -10.72 17.06
CA ASN A 155 7.85 -11.64 16.63
C ASN A 155 7.46 -12.61 15.51
N ILE A 156 6.23 -13.13 15.46
CA ILE A 156 5.82 -14.09 14.42
C ILE A 156 5.36 -13.36 13.14
N GLU A 157 4.64 -12.27 13.30
CA GLU A 157 4.05 -11.52 12.19
C GLU A 157 5.10 -10.69 11.46
N SER A 158 6.13 -10.24 12.16
CA SER A 158 7.20 -9.38 11.65
C SER A 158 8.33 -10.13 10.93
N ALA A 159 8.48 -11.44 11.15
CA ALA A 159 9.61 -12.21 10.64
C ALA A 159 9.78 -12.16 9.10
N ASN A 160 8.69 -12.13 8.33
CA ASN A 160 8.82 -12.01 6.87
C ASN A 160 9.19 -10.58 6.44
N THR A 161 8.73 -9.57 7.19
CA THR A 161 9.08 -8.17 6.91
C THR A 161 10.56 -7.93 7.20
N GLU A 162 11.04 -8.33 8.37
CA GLU A 162 12.45 -8.27 8.73
C GLU A 162 13.34 -8.96 7.70
N ARG A 163 12.97 -10.20 7.31
CA ARG A 163 13.70 -10.94 6.29
C ARG A 163 13.73 -10.24 4.93
N ASN A 164 12.67 -9.56 4.52
CA ASN A 164 12.66 -8.77 3.30
C ASN A 164 13.57 -7.54 3.43
N PHE A 165 13.54 -6.86 4.56
CA PHE A 165 14.43 -5.72 4.80
C PHE A 165 15.91 -6.13 4.78
N LEU A 166 16.27 -7.24 5.44
CA LEU A 166 17.63 -7.76 5.42
C LEU A 166 18.13 -8.14 4.02
N GLN A 167 17.24 -8.47 3.10
CA GLN A 167 17.58 -8.78 1.71
C GLN A 167 17.59 -7.56 0.78
N ALA A 168 17.03 -6.42 1.21
CA ALA A 168 17.01 -5.22 0.38
C ALA A 168 18.40 -4.60 0.31
N ASN A 169 18.82 -4.15 -0.90
CA ASN A 169 20.01 -3.33 -1.05
C ASN A 169 19.76 -1.92 -0.54
N TYR A 170 18.51 -1.45 -0.74
CA TYR A 170 18.11 -0.11 -0.37
C TYR A 170 16.76 -0.11 0.34
N LEU A 171 16.72 0.50 1.53
CA LEU A 171 15.50 0.83 2.24
C LEU A 171 15.31 2.33 2.14
N LEU A 172 14.20 2.77 1.55
CA LEU A 172 13.90 4.20 1.50
C LEU A 172 13.27 4.63 2.81
N SER A 173 13.76 5.72 3.35
CA SER A 173 13.25 6.32 4.58
C SER A 173 12.92 7.79 4.36
N PRO A 174 11.77 8.28 4.82
CA PRO A 174 11.43 9.69 4.73
C PRO A 174 12.21 10.57 5.72
N ASN A 175 12.62 10.01 6.86
CA ASN A 175 13.23 10.75 7.95
C ASN A 175 13.87 9.82 9.00
N GLU A 176 14.56 10.41 9.97
CA GLU A 176 15.24 9.72 11.08
C GLU A 176 14.27 8.86 11.93
N HIS A 177 13.04 9.32 12.18
CA HIS A 177 12.04 8.54 12.91
C HIS A 177 11.74 7.20 12.21
N HIS A 178 11.59 7.21 10.90
CA HIS A 178 11.37 6.00 10.12
C HIS A 178 12.64 5.12 10.08
N THR A 179 13.81 5.71 9.99
CA THR A 179 15.10 5.00 10.08
C THR A 179 15.24 4.28 11.41
N LYS A 180 14.85 4.91 12.53
CA LYS A 180 14.80 4.26 13.84
C LYS A 180 13.84 3.07 13.86
N MET A 181 12.66 3.18 13.25
CA MET A 181 11.74 2.05 13.12
C MET A 181 12.40 0.86 12.40
N TYR A 182 13.11 1.06 11.30
CA TYR A 182 13.85 -0.02 10.65
C TYR A 182 14.91 -0.63 11.58
N THR A 183 15.73 0.20 12.19
CA THR A 183 16.90 -0.24 12.95
C THR A 183 16.55 -0.86 14.30
N GLU A 184 15.51 -0.38 14.96
CA GLU A 184 15.11 -0.78 16.31
C GLU A 184 13.96 -1.77 16.30
N ALA A 185 12.80 -1.41 15.71
CA ALA A 185 11.62 -2.27 15.71
C ALA A 185 11.77 -3.53 14.86
N TYR A 186 12.58 -3.50 13.81
CA TYR A 186 12.90 -4.68 12.99
C TYR A 186 14.32 -5.22 13.24
N LYS A 187 15.01 -4.75 14.30
CA LYS A 187 16.31 -5.27 14.76
C LYS A 187 17.40 -5.26 13.69
N LEU A 188 17.37 -4.31 12.76
CA LEU A 188 18.34 -4.25 11.66
C LEU A 188 19.70 -3.71 12.08
N LYS A 189 19.79 -3.04 13.24
CA LYS A 189 21.02 -2.43 13.73
C LYS A 189 22.14 -3.47 13.88
N GLY A 190 23.23 -3.28 13.17
CA GLY A 190 24.42 -4.13 13.22
C GLY A 190 24.36 -5.42 12.40
N ILE A 191 23.22 -5.71 11.72
CA ILE A 191 23.08 -6.92 10.87
C ILE A 191 22.61 -6.59 9.44
N TYR A 192 22.13 -5.39 9.18
CA TYR A 192 21.75 -4.97 7.85
C TYR A 192 22.95 -4.45 7.08
N GLU A 193 23.25 -5.07 5.94
CA GLU A 193 24.39 -4.73 5.09
C GLU A 193 24.04 -3.77 3.94
N GLY A 194 22.75 -3.50 3.73
CA GLY A 194 22.29 -2.56 2.70
C GLY A 194 22.38 -1.10 3.16
N LYS A 195 21.77 -0.20 2.39
CA LYS A 195 21.76 1.23 2.68
C LYS A 195 20.35 1.69 3.01
N ILE A 196 20.19 2.43 4.11
CA ILE A 196 18.98 3.20 4.39
C ILE A 196 19.20 4.59 3.80
N ILE A 197 18.30 5.02 2.90
CA ILE A 197 18.42 6.27 2.16
C ILE A 197 17.32 7.21 2.63
N GLU A 198 17.70 8.26 3.35
CA GLU A 198 16.79 9.30 3.84
C GLU A 198 16.62 10.39 2.77
N THR A 199 15.59 10.24 1.93
CA THR A 199 15.33 11.16 0.79
C THR A 199 13.88 11.64 0.74
N GLY A 200 13.12 11.48 1.80
CA GLY A 200 11.66 11.66 1.75
C GLY A 200 10.96 10.43 1.16
N GLN A 201 9.68 10.56 0.89
CA GLN A 201 8.89 9.50 0.27
C GLN A 201 8.60 9.82 -1.19
N ALA A 202 9.07 8.98 -2.12
CA ALA A 202 8.82 9.15 -3.56
C ALA A 202 7.33 9.32 -3.89
N ARG A 203 6.43 8.70 -3.12
CA ARG A 203 4.98 8.80 -3.34
C ARG A 203 4.40 10.18 -3.06
N THR A 204 5.03 10.98 -2.18
CA THR A 204 4.53 12.33 -1.89
C THR A 204 4.74 13.29 -3.05
N ASP A 205 5.71 13.04 -3.92
CA ASP A 205 5.90 13.80 -5.15
C ASP A 205 4.66 13.72 -6.06
N THR A 206 3.89 12.63 -5.96
CA THR A 206 2.63 12.48 -6.71
C THR A 206 1.63 13.57 -6.33
N ILE A 207 1.62 14.06 -5.09
CA ILE A 207 0.71 15.12 -4.64
C ILE A 207 0.94 16.41 -5.44
N PHE A 208 2.20 16.73 -5.72
CA PHE A 208 2.58 17.95 -6.46
C PHE A 208 2.50 17.80 -7.98
N ASN A 209 2.68 16.57 -8.47
CA ASN A 209 2.77 16.28 -9.90
C ASN A 209 1.46 15.76 -10.52
N ALA A 210 0.43 15.49 -9.71
CA ALA A 210 -0.84 14.99 -10.20
C ALA A 210 -1.63 16.09 -10.96
N ASP A 211 -2.19 15.73 -12.10
CA ASP A 211 -3.14 16.59 -12.82
C ASP A 211 -4.51 16.49 -12.16
N ARG A 212 -5.01 17.63 -11.62
CA ARG A 212 -6.31 17.68 -10.94
C ARG A 212 -7.44 17.13 -11.81
N ASN A 213 -7.48 17.44 -13.10
CA ASN A 213 -8.56 17.00 -14.00
C ASN A 213 -8.53 15.47 -14.18
N GLU A 214 -7.34 14.89 -14.32
CA GLU A 214 -7.19 13.43 -14.45
C GLU A 214 -7.56 12.72 -13.14
N VAL A 215 -7.24 13.30 -11.98
CA VAL A 215 -7.65 12.74 -10.68
C VAL A 215 -9.18 12.79 -10.53
N ILE A 216 -9.82 13.93 -10.85
CA ILE A 216 -11.28 14.06 -10.82
C ILE A 216 -11.96 13.07 -11.78
N LYS A 217 -11.43 12.89 -12.99
CA LYS A 217 -11.92 11.85 -13.92
C LYS A 217 -11.80 10.45 -13.34
N SER A 218 -10.67 10.14 -12.69
CA SER A 218 -10.43 8.83 -12.06
C SER A 218 -11.40 8.57 -10.91
N LEU A 219 -11.68 9.59 -10.09
CA LEU A 219 -12.69 9.54 -9.04
C LEU A 219 -14.08 9.25 -9.63
N ARG A 220 -14.51 10.00 -10.65
CA ARG A 220 -15.81 9.79 -11.34
C ARG A 220 -15.89 8.40 -11.96
N TYR A 221 -14.83 7.95 -12.61
CA TYR A 221 -14.78 6.61 -13.21
C TYR A 221 -14.90 5.50 -12.15
N SER A 222 -14.42 5.72 -10.93
CA SER A 222 -14.55 4.78 -9.81
C SER A 222 -15.91 4.85 -9.09
N GLY A 223 -16.84 5.67 -9.56
CA GLY A 223 -18.20 5.80 -9.01
C GLY A 223 -18.37 6.90 -7.98
N VAL A 224 -17.39 7.80 -7.83
CA VAL A 224 -17.50 8.95 -6.91
C VAL A 224 -18.22 10.11 -7.62
N ASN A 225 -19.25 10.66 -6.97
CA ASN A 225 -19.95 11.85 -7.45
C ASN A 225 -19.19 13.10 -7.01
N VAL A 226 -18.14 13.46 -7.73
CA VAL A 226 -17.31 14.63 -7.41
C VAL A 226 -17.63 15.80 -8.33
N ASP A 227 -17.90 16.96 -7.74
CA ASP A 227 -18.02 18.25 -8.43
C ASP A 227 -16.65 18.93 -8.45
N GLU A 228 -16.14 19.25 -9.64
CA GLU A 228 -14.82 19.85 -9.81
C GLU A 228 -14.72 21.29 -9.30
N ASN A 229 -15.88 21.98 -9.15
CA ASN A 229 -15.97 23.36 -8.68
C ASN A 229 -16.03 23.46 -7.16
N LYS A 230 -16.26 22.36 -6.46
CA LYS A 230 -16.31 22.33 -4.99
C LYS A 230 -14.97 21.95 -4.38
N LYS A 231 -14.72 22.50 -3.20
CA LYS A 231 -13.62 22.09 -2.33
C LYS A 231 -13.92 20.72 -1.72
N ILE A 232 -12.89 19.95 -1.46
CA ILE A 232 -13.00 18.56 -1.00
C ILE A 232 -12.53 18.44 0.45
N ILE A 233 -13.43 18.00 1.31
CA ILE A 233 -13.09 17.45 2.63
C ILE A 233 -12.97 15.94 2.48
N MET A 234 -11.83 15.36 2.81
CA MET A 234 -11.63 13.92 2.77
C MET A 234 -11.57 13.33 4.17
N TYR A 235 -12.50 12.43 4.50
CA TYR A 235 -12.44 11.62 5.70
C TYR A 235 -11.73 10.30 5.42
N ALA A 236 -10.58 10.09 6.07
CA ALA A 236 -9.72 8.93 5.85
C ALA A 236 -9.36 8.25 7.17
N PRO A 237 -10.30 7.49 7.79
CA PRO A 237 -10.04 6.82 9.06
C PRO A 237 -9.25 5.52 8.91
N THR A 238 -8.63 5.10 10.01
CA THR A 238 -8.09 3.75 10.14
C THR A 238 -9.22 2.72 10.28
N TRP A 239 -8.90 1.48 9.97
CA TRP A 239 -9.82 0.39 10.25
C TRP A 239 -9.77 0.01 11.75
N LYS A 240 -10.93 -0.34 12.31
CA LYS A 240 -11.09 -0.86 13.67
C LYS A 240 -11.21 -2.39 13.64
N GLY A 241 -10.95 -3.04 14.77
CA GLY A 241 -11.05 -4.48 14.94
C GLY A 241 -9.75 -5.17 15.31
N ASN A 242 -9.85 -6.45 15.68
CA ASN A 242 -8.77 -7.23 16.28
C ASN A 242 -7.76 -7.80 15.27
N SER A 243 -8.09 -7.83 13.98
CA SER A 243 -7.16 -8.30 12.94
C SER A 243 -7.54 -7.74 11.56
N PHE A 244 -6.54 -7.56 10.70
CA PHE A 244 -6.74 -7.14 9.31
C PHE A 244 -7.69 -8.08 8.51
N SER A 245 -7.71 -9.37 8.86
CA SER A 245 -8.59 -10.35 8.21
C SER A 245 -10.03 -10.34 8.73
N ASN A 246 -10.30 -9.64 9.83
CA ASN A 246 -11.64 -9.45 10.40
C ASN A 246 -11.79 -8.02 10.92
N PRO A 247 -11.76 -7.00 10.04
CA PRO A 247 -11.97 -5.62 10.43
C PRO A 247 -13.42 -5.45 10.91
N GLN A 248 -13.60 -4.63 11.93
CA GLN A 248 -14.92 -4.09 12.22
C GLN A 248 -15.22 -3.04 11.14
N ALA A 249 -16.34 -3.20 10.47
CA ALA A 249 -16.85 -2.25 9.50
C ALA A 249 -18.28 -1.93 9.92
N ASP A 250 -18.47 -0.74 10.40
CA ASP A 250 -19.76 -0.19 10.72
C ASP A 250 -20.02 0.96 9.75
N GLY A 251 -20.87 0.71 8.74
CA GLY A 251 -21.30 1.72 7.77
C GLY A 251 -21.99 2.92 8.47
N GLU A 252 -22.67 2.67 9.59
CA GLU A 252 -23.35 3.71 10.36
C GLU A 252 -22.35 4.74 10.97
N GLU A 253 -21.17 4.30 11.36
CA GLU A 253 -20.14 5.23 11.89
C GLU A 253 -19.67 6.20 10.79
N TYR A 254 -19.44 5.69 9.57
CA TYR A 254 -19.09 6.52 8.41
C TYR A 254 -20.23 7.46 8.02
N GLU A 255 -21.47 6.97 8.02
CA GLU A 255 -22.64 7.77 7.72
C GLU A 255 -22.85 8.89 8.76
N LYS A 256 -22.76 8.56 10.05
CA LYS A 256 -22.89 9.55 11.15
C LYS A 256 -21.90 10.69 11.01
N LEU A 257 -20.63 10.39 10.72
CA LEU A 257 -19.64 11.44 10.56
C LEU A 257 -19.89 12.22 9.27
N TYR A 258 -20.20 11.55 8.16
CA TYR A 258 -20.54 12.20 6.90
C TYR A 258 -21.67 13.22 7.09
N ASN A 259 -22.77 12.81 7.72
CA ASN A 259 -23.92 13.68 7.99
C ASN A 259 -23.56 14.85 8.89
N LYS A 260 -22.82 14.62 10.00
CA LYS A 260 -22.37 15.69 10.88
C LYS A 260 -21.49 16.73 10.19
N VAL A 261 -20.61 16.30 9.30
CA VAL A 261 -19.78 17.23 8.52
C VAL A 261 -20.66 18.02 7.55
N CYS A 262 -21.58 17.35 6.85
CA CYS A 262 -22.51 18.01 5.91
C CYS A 262 -23.47 19.01 6.59
N GLU A 263 -23.82 18.80 7.88
CA GLU A 263 -24.65 19.73 8.66
C GLU A 263 -23.95 21.06 8.98
N VAL A 264 -22.61 21.08 9.04
CA VAL A 264 -21.85 22.25 9.49
C VAL A 264 -21.10 22.97 8.37
N ILE A 265 -21.03 22.39 7.19
CA ILE A 265 -20.37 22.99 6.03
C ILE A 265 -21.39 23.64 5.07
N ASP A 266 -20.95 24.59 4.28
CA ASP A 266 -21.72 25.04 3.12
C ASP A 266 -21.58 24.03 1.98
N THR A 267 -22.59 23.20 1.78
CA THR A 267 -22.61 22.16 0.74
C THR A 267 -22.68 22.71 -0.69
N SER A 268 -22.90 24.01 -0.88
CA SER A 268 -22.78 24.65 -2.19
C SER A 268 -21.31 24.84 -2.59
N GLU A 269 -20.40 25.06 -1.64
CA GLU A 269 -18.96 25.28 -1.87
C GLU A 269 -18.11 24.03 -1.58
N TRP A 270 -18.58 23.14 -0.68
CA TRP A 270 -17.83 21.99 -0.19
C TRP A 270 -18.52 20.67 -0.48
N GLN A 271 -17.73 19.62 -0.61
CA GLN A 271 -18.19 18.24 -0.69
C GLN A 271 -17.34 17.34 0.18
N VAL A 272 -17.93 16.26 0.70
CA VAL A 272 -17.26 15.29 1.57
C VAL A 272 -17.01 14.01 0.78
N LEU A 273 -15.78 13.54 0.77
CA LEU A 273 -15.40 12.23 0.27
C LEU A 273 -14.91 11.36 1.44
N ILE A 274 -15.16 10.07 1.35
CA ILE A 274 -14.73 9.09 2.36
C ILE A 274 -13.74 8.13 1.71
N LYS A 275 -12.55 8.04 2.26
CA LYS A 275 -11.54 7.07 1.84
C LYS A 275 -11.33 6.03 2.93
N PRO A 276 -12.18 4.98 2.97
CA PRO A 276 -12.04 3.94 3.96
C PRO A 276 -10.76 3.12 3.72
N HIS A 277 -10.26 2.52 4.78
CA HIS A 277 -9.16 1.57 4.65
C HIS A 277 -9.59 0.38 3.77
N GLN A 278 -8.68 -0.17 2.94
CA GLN A 278 -9.01 -1.25 2.01
C GLN A 278 -9.64 -2.49 2.66
N ALA A 279 -9.35 -2.75 3.95
CA ALA A 279 -9.94 -3.86 4.69
C ALA A 279 -11.45 -3.68 4.96
N VAL A 280 -11.92 -2.44 4.95
CA VAL A 280 -13.30 -2.05 5.24
C VAL A 280 -14.11 -1.82 3.96
N PHE A 281 -13.47 -1.28 2.93
CA PHE A 281 -14.14 -0.86 1.68
C PHE A 281 -15.10 -1.91 1.11
N ASP A 282 -14.65 -3.16 0.99
CA ASP A 282 -15.49 -4.24 0.42
C ASP A 282 -16.74 -4.57 1.24
N LYS A 283 -16.81 -4.12 2.49
CA LYS A 283 -17.97 -4.34 3.38
C LYS A 283 -19.00 -3.22 3.30
N ILE A 284 -18.57 -2.00 2.91
CA ILE A 284 -19.42 -0.80 2.91
C ILE A 284 -19.67 -0.22 1.51
N LYS A 285 -19.01 -0.72 0.47
CA LYS A 285 -19.10 -0.18 -0.91
C LYS A 285 -20.52 -0.26 -1.51
N ASP A 286 -21.33 -1.19 -1.03
CA ASP A 286 -22.70 -1.40 -1.50
C ASP A 286 -23.74 -0.71 -0.60
N ASP A 287 -23.30 0.11 0.37
CA ASP A 287 -24.17 0.90 1.23
C ASP A 287 -24.73 2.10 0.42
N GLU A 288 -26.04 2.10 0.21
CA GLU A 288 -26.73 3.14 -0.59
C GLU A 288 -26.58 4.55 -0.01
N LYS A 289 -26.38 4.69 1.32
CA LYS A 289 -26.23 5.99 1.99
C LYS A 289 -24.85 6.60 1.79
N LEU A 290 -23.86 5.75 1.51
CA LEU A 290 -22.47 6.16 1.23
C LEU A 290 -22.17 6.16 -0.28
N LYS A 291 -23.15 5.87 -1.10
CA LYS A 291 -23.00 5.81 -2.55
C LYS A 291 -22.59 7.16 -3.12
N GLY A 292 -21.56 7.13 -3.96
CA GLY A 292 -21.03 8.32 -4.62
C GLY A 292 -20.05 9.16 -3.79
N CYS A 293 -19.84 8.87 -2.49
CA CYS A 293 -18.81 9.55 -1.70
C CYS A 293 -17.62 8.63 -1.33
N LEU A 294 -17.71 7.31 -1.58
CA LEU A 294 -16.67 6.34 -1.25
C LEU A 294 -15.55 6.31 -2.28
N VAL A 295 -14.35 6.68 -1.87
CA VAL A 295 -13.13 6.61 -2.70
C VAL A 295 -12.58 5.20 -2.68
N SER A 296 -12.43 4.60 -3.86
CA SER A 296 -11.86 3.26 -4.00
C SER A 296 -10.41 3.19 -3.48
N PRO A 297 -10.04 2.15 -2.71
CA PRO A 297 -8.66 1.94 -2.28
C PRO A 297 -7.69 1.59 -3.42
N ARG A 298 -8.21 1.36 -4.63
CA ARG A 298 -7.43 1.12 -5.85
C ARG A 298 -6.88 2.39 -6.48
N LEU A 299 -7.47 3.54 -6.17
CA LEU A 299 -6.92 4.83 -6.57
C LEU A 299 -5.68 5.16 -5.73
N ASP A 300 -4.68 5.76 -6.35
CA ASP A 300 -3.50 6.19 -5.63
C ASP A 300 -3.88 7.24 -4.58
N THR A 301 -3.50 6.96 -3.33
CA THR A 301 -3.87 7.82 -2.20
C THR A 301 -3.31 9.22 -2.37
N ASN A 302 -2.08 9.36 -2.87
CA ASN A 302 -1.44 10.65 -3.02
C ASN A 302 -2.00 11.45 -4.19
N GLU A 303 -2.50 10.77 -5.25
CA GLU A 303 -3.31 11.45 -6.28
C GLU A 303 -4.60 12.03 -5.68
N VAL A 304 -5.30 11.27 -4.83
CA VAL A 304 -6.52 11.78 -4.17
C VAL A 304 -6.19 12.91 -3.19
N LEU A 305 -5.10 12.81 -2.43
CA LEU A 305 -4.63 13.87 -1.54
C LEU A 305 -4.32 15.17 -2.29
N SER A 306 -3.85 15.10 -3.54
CA SER A 306 -3.54 16.29 -4.35
C SER A 306 -4.74 17.21 -4.56
N VAL A 307 -5.96 16.63 -4.62
CA VAL A 307 -7.22 17.35 -4.83
C VAL A 307 -8.01 17.61 -3.56
N THR A 308 -7.52 17.11 -2.41
CA THR A 308 -8.15 17.27 -1.09
C THR A 308 -7.78 18.63 -0.50
N ASP A 309 -8.76 19.42 -0.08
CA ASP A 309 -8.54 20.75 0.54
C ASP A 309 -8.44 20.65 2.07
N VAL A 310 -9.17 19.73 2.70
CA VAL A 310 -9.12 19.46 4.15
C VAL A 310 -9.09 17.96 4.38
N LEU A 311 -8.17 17.49 5.20
CA LEU A 311 -8.10 16.08 5.61
C LEU A 311 -8.69 15.92 7.02
N VAL A 312 -9.69 15.03 7.17
CA VAL A 312 -10.15 14.54 8.46
C VAL A 312 -9.64 13.12 8.63
N SER A 313 -8.89 12.85 9.68
CA SER A 313 -8.29 11.53 9.92
C SER A 313 -8.22 11.21 11.42
N ASP A 314 -7.69 10.05 11.73
CA ASP A 314 -7.50 9.55 13.10
C ASP A 314 -6.05 9.07 13.30
N TYR A 315 -5.84 7.79 13.61
CA TYR A 315 -4.53 7.15 13.80
C TYR A 315 -3.88 6.67 12.50
N SER A 316 -4.29 7.21 11.37
CA SER A 316 -3.77 6.85 10.04
C SER A 316 -2.51 7.64 9.72
N SER A 317 -1.48 6.96 9.23
CA SER A 317 -0.25 7.61 8.74
C SER A 317 -0.46 8.47 7.47
N ILE A 318 -1.66 8.51 6.93
CA ILE A 318 -2.00 9.32 5.74
C ILE A 318 -1.76 10.82 5.96
N PHE A 319 -1.94 11.29 7.22
CA PHE A 319 -1.74 12.69 7.53
C PHE A 319 -0.28 13.13 7.35
N PHE A 320 0.70 12.25 7.57
CA PHE A 320 2.11 12.57 7.30
C PHE A 320 2.35 12.88 5.81
N ASP A 321 1.68 12.16 4.91
CA ASP A 321 1.75 12.47 3.49
C ASP A 321 1.08 13.80 3.16
N PHE A 322 -0.04 14.11 3.83
CA PHE A 322 -0.79 15.31 3.59
C PHE A 322 -0.12 16.58 4.13
N LEU A 323 0.74 16.46 5.15
CA LEU A 323 1.50 17.59 5.72
C LEU A 323 2.30 18.37 4.66
N VAL A 324 2.76 17.71 3.60
CA VAL A 324 3.52 18.39 2.52
C VAL A 324 2.69 19.41 1.74
N THR A 325 1.36 19.38 1.89
CA THR A 325 0.45 20.31 1.18
C THR A 325 0.26 21.63 1.91
N ASP A 326 0.65 21.72 3.17
CA ASP A 326 0.36 22.84 4.07
C ASP A 326 -1.15 23.18 4.19
N ARG A 327 -2.01 22.19 3.94
CA ARG A 327 -3.48 22.29 4.03
C ARG A 327 -3.96 21.81 5.41
N PRO A 328 -5.17 22.27 5.86
CA PRO A 328 -5.70 21.91 7.17
C PRO A 328 -5.91 20.41 7.37
N ILE A 329 -5.53 19.92 8.55
CA ILE A 329 -5.79 18.55 9.04
C ILE A 329 -6.63 18.66 10.30
N MET A 330 -7.71 17.87 10.36
CA MET A 330 -8.54 17.71 11.54
C MET A 330 -8.42 16.27 12.04
N PHE A 331 -8.19 16.10 13.34
CA PHE A 331 -8.14 14.78 13.97
C PHE A 331 -9.45 14.48 14.68
N TYR A 332 -10.10 13.37 14.26
CA TYR A 332 -11.26 12.82 14.92
C TYR A 332 -10.86 11.54 15.65
N ILE A 333 -10.59 11.65 16.95
CA ILE A 333 -9.97 10.61 17.78
C ILE A 333 -10.77 10.36 19.07
N PRO A 334 -12.03 9.89 18.99
CA PRO A 334 -12.91 9.76 20.14
C PRO A 334 -12.49 8.68 21.13
N ASP A 335 -11.61 7.76 20.74
CA ASP A 335 -11.23 6.55 21.47
C ASP A 335 -9.70 6.46 21.69
N LEU A 336 -9.03 7.61 21.91
CA LEU A 336 -7.57 7.70 21.97
C LEU A 336 -6.96 6.79 23.03
N GLU A 337 -7.49 6.76 24.24
CA GLU A 337 -6.92 5.97 25.33
C GLU A 337 -7.07 4.46 25.05
N GLU A 338 -8.25 4.02 24.61
CA GLU A 338 -8.47 2.62 24.22
C GLU A 338 -7.54 2.21 23.06
N TYR A 339 -7.32 3.12 22.11
CA TYR A 339 -6.46 2.86 20.96
C TYR A 339 -4.98 2.71 21.38
N LYS A 340 -4.48 3.57 22.28
CA LYS A 340 -3.13 3.47 22.84
C LYS A 340 -2.90 2.12 23.53
N ASP A 341 -3.87 1.69 24.36
CA ASP A 341 -3.76 0.44 25.11
C ASP A 341 -3.79 -0.80 24.20
N THR A 342 -4.54 -0.76 23.11
CA THR A 342 -4.74 -1.94 22.24
C THR A 342 -3.71 -2.05 21.11
N ARG A 343 -3.25 -0.94 20.56
CA ARG A 343 -2.38 -0.90 19.37
C ARG A 343 -0.98 -0.36 19.64
N GLY A 344 -0.85 0.54 20.61
CA GLY A 344 0.35 1.28 20.87
C GLY A 344 0.71 2.29 19.79
N LEU A 345 1.28 3.41 20.21
CA LEU A 345 1.74 4.51 19.35
C LEU A 345 3.19 4.85 19.70
N TYR A 346 3.97 5.29 18.71
CA TYR A 346 5.33 5.81 18.92
C TYR A 346 5.33 7.26 19.46
N MET A 347 4.22 7.96 19.30
CA MET A 347 4.04 9.36 19.71
C MET A 347 2.87 9.48 20.67
#